data_836366b4dc54f1bfb8883e850690f995
#
_entry.id   836366b4dc54f1bfb8883e850690f995
#
_cell.length_a   1.000
_cell.length_b   1.000
_cell.length_c   1.000
_cell.angle_alpha   90.00
_cell.angle_beta   90.00
_cell.angle_gamma   90.00
#
_symmetry.space_group_name_H-M   'P 1'
#
loop_
_entity.id
_entity.type
_entity.pdbx_description
1 polymer ?
#
loop_
_entity_poly.entity_id
_entity_poly.type
_entity_poly.pdbx_seq_one_letter_code
_entity_poly.pdbx_strand_id
1 'polypeptide(L)'
;LREKYKLITYNRSDCQYLNDEHHEEAGDVLEAIGKTAVMFSNALNFADASLKSRAFNNDKVSAHHAIIPTKASADFSKLKEEEQRIYLLIARAYLAQFFPAYKFKQTIVTLECEQVTFKCIANLEISSGWKSLYRNDKGNEEVIGEVDALALDLTSLKVGDQGICVNSSVNPKETKPPARYTMDTLLTDLTRVAKYIRDEDLRKALIERDKNKAGEHGGIGTAATRDAIISNLFERGFLEEKGNAIVSTKSARDFYEI
;
A
#
# COMPACT_ATOMS: atom_id res chain seq x y z
N LEU A 1 15.58 6.46 -12.76
CA LEU A 1 14.58 7.53 -12.70
C LEU A 1 15.12 8.80 -12.04
N ARG A 2 15.70 8.71 -10.82
CA ARG A 2 16.18 9.88 -10.09
C ARG A 2 17.48 10.44 -10.68
N GLU A 3 18.55 9.66 -10.74
CA GLU A 3 19.87 10.16 -11.08
C GLU A 3 19.98 10.59 -12.56
N LYS A 4 19.45 9.78 -13.47
CA LYS A 4 19.57 10.00 -14.91
C LYS A 4 18.52 10.98 -15.44
N TYR A 5 17.26 10.78 -15.07
CA TYR A 5 16.13 11.49 -15.67
C TYR A 5 15.55 12.58 -14.78
N LYS A 6 15.90 12.60 -13.51
CA LYS A 6 15.39 13.55 -12.51
C LYS A 6 13.85 13.51 -12.35
N LEU A 7 13.19 12.39 -12.74
CA LEU A 7 11.74 12.26 -12.79
C LEU A 7 11.06 12.04 -11.44
N ILE A 8 11.82 11.60 -10.44
CA ILE A 8 11.30 11.34 -9.09
C ILE A 8 12.22 11.97 -8.04
N THR A 9 11.66 12.25 -6.88
CA THR A 9 12.38 12.76 -5.70
C THR A 9 13.27 11.69 -5.08
N TYR A 10 13.82 11.93 -3.90
CA TYR A 10 14.71 11.00 -3.22
C TYR A 10 14.02 9.68 -2.92
N ASN A 11 14.60 8.58 -3.41
CA ASN A 11 13.96 7.27 -3.44
C ASN A 11 14.21 6.40 -2.18
N ARG A 12 15.03 6.86 -1.22
CA ARG A 12 15.26 6.16 0.06
C ARG A 12 14.51 6.89 1.18
N SER A 13 13.20 6.97 1.05
CA SER A 13 12.32 7.59 2.02
C SER A 13 11.33 6.56 2.55
N ASP A 14 11.10 6.58 3.85
CA ASP A 14 10.07 5.83 4.57
C ASP A 14 8.84 6.70 4.88
N CYS A 15 8.89 8.00 4.54
CA CYS A 15 7.81 8.94 4.75
C CYS A 15 6.71 8.79 3.69
N GLN A 16 5.46 8.87 4.13
CA GLN A 16 4.26 8.84 3.27
C GLN A 16 3.62 10.21 3.11
N TYR A 17 4.24 11.27 3.65
CA TYR A 17 3.69 12.62 3.70
C TYR A 17 4.53 13.61 2.90
N LEU A 18 3.91 14.72 2.57
CA LEU A 18 4.45 15.83 1.79
C LEU A 18 4.33 17.12 2.57
N ASN A 19 5.24 18.07 2.33
CA ASN A 19 5.14 19.43 2.86
C ASN A 19 4.12 20.24 2.07
N ASP A 20 3.65 21.33 2.65
CA ASP A 20 2.71 22.26 2.02
C ASP A 20 3.28 22.88 0.74
N GLU A 21 4.58 23.15 0.70
CA GLU A 21 5.29 23.64 -0.49
C GLU A 21 5.13 22.73 -1.70
N HIS A 22 5.10 21.38 -1.48
CA HIS A 22 4.84 20.44 -2.58
C HIS A 22 3.42 20.54 -3.13
N HIS A 23 2.46 21.03 -2.33
CA HIS A 23 1.12 21.30 -2.82
C HIS A 23 1.08 22.56 -3.70
N GLU A 24 1.82 23.60 -3.35
CA GLU A 24 1.94 24.82 -4.16
C GLU A 24 2.53 24.53 -5.54
N GLU A 25 3.43 23.56 -5.63
CA GLU A 25 4.07 23.10 -6.88
C GLU A 25 3.26 22.07 -7.66
N ALA A 26 2.10 21.65 -7.17
CA ALA A 26 1.33 20.53 -7.71
C ALA A 26 0.95 20.71 -9.20
N GLY A 27 0.57 21.92 -9.60
CA GLY A 27 0.23 22.20 -10.99
C GLY A 27 1.35 21.88 -11.97
N ASP A 28 2.57 22.31 -11.66
CA ASP A 28 3.75 22.07 -12.50
C ASP A 28 4.10 20.57 -12.57
N VAL A 29 3.95 19.85 -11.45
CA VAL A 29 4.21 18.41 -11.39
C VAL A 29 3.16 17.62 -12.18
N LEU A 30 1.90 17.98 -12.08
CA LEU A 30 0.82 17.37 -12.86
C LEU A 30 1.02 17.57 -14.37
N GLU A 31 1.44 18.78 -14.78
CA GLU A 31 1.79 19.06 -16.17
C GLU A 31 2.97 18.18 -16.65
N ALA A 32 4.01 18.05 -15.83
CA ALA A 32 5.18 17.21 -16.15
C ALA A 32 4.80 15.72 -16.26
N ILE A 33 3.88 15.22 -15.42
CA ILE A 33 3.32 13.87 -15.54
C ILE A 33 2.63 13.70 -16.90
N GLY A 34 1.81 14.65 -17.32
CA GLY A 34 1.12 14.60 -18.60
C GLY A 34 2.06 14.56 -19.80
N LYS A 35 3.16 15.33 -19.74
CA LYS A 35 4.22 15.31 -20.78
C LYS A 35 4.99 14.00 -20.83
N THR A 36 5.20 13.36 -19.69
CA THR A 36 5.99 12.13 -19.59
C THR A 36 5.14 10.89 -19.84
N ALA A 37 3.99 10.77 -19.18
CA ALA A 37 3.12 9.60 -19.19
C ALA A 37 1.75 9.95 -19.79
N VAL A 38 1.70 10.03 -21.12
CA VAL A 38 0.51 10.43 -21.90
C VAL A 38 -0.74 9.61 -21.57
N MET A 39 -0.58 8.36 -21.10
CA MET A 39 -1.69 7.52 -20.66
C MET A 39 -2.50 8.12 -19.50
N PHE A 40 -1.94 9.07 -18.74
CA PHE A 40 -2.68 9.80 -17.72
C PHE A 40 -3.40 11.05 -18.20
N SER A 41 -3.32 11.41 -19.51
CA SER A 41 -3.92 12.65 -20.04
C SER A 41 -5.40 12.77 -19.73
N ASN A 42 -6.18 11.69 -19.89
CA ASN A 42 -7.59 11.69 -19.57
C ASN A 42 -7.83 11.92 -18.06
N ALA A 43 -7.05 11.27 -17.22
CA ALA A 43 -7.17 11.41 -15.77
C ALA A 43 -6.78 12.81 -15.30
N LEU A 44 -5.78 13.43 -15.91
CA LEU A 44 -5.33 14.79 -15.60
C LEU A 44 -6.42 15.85 -15.84
N ASN A 45 -7.33 15.63 -16.80
CA ASN A 45 -8.46 16.53 -17.03
C ASN A 45 -9.45 16.58 -15.85
N PHE A 46 -9.43 15.57 -14.98
CA PHE A 46 -10.30 15.49 -13.79
C PHE A 46 -9.55 15.76 -12.49
N ALA A 47 -8.23 15.94 -12.55
CA ALA A 47 -7.43 16.28 -11.39
C ALA A 47 -7.62 17.75 -11.01
N ASP A 48 -7.89 18.00 -9.75
CA ASP A 48 -8.02 19.35 -9.21
C ASP A 48 -6.80 19.67 -8.33
N ALA A 49 -5.85 20.44 -8.87
CA ALA A 49 -4.64 20.85 -8.18
C ALA A 49 -4.90 21.67 -6.90
N SER A 50 -6.10 22.22 -6.72
CA SER A 50 -6.49 22.94 -5.50
C SER A 50 -6.85 22.01 -4.35
N LEU A 51 -7.13 20.74 -4.63
CA LEU A 51 -7.41 19.74 -3.59
C LEU A 51 -6.15 19.45 -2.78
N LYS A 52 -6.23 19.67 -1.48
CA LYS A 52 -5.16 19.33 -0.54
C LYS A 52 -5.56 18.09 0.26
N SER A 53 -5.02 16.94 -0.12
CA SER A 53 -5.28 15.69 0.58
C SER A 53 -4.57 15.65 1.94
N ARG A 54 -4.92 14.67 2.78
CA ARG A 54 -4.26 14.44 4.07
C ARG A 54 -2.77 14.04 3.96
N ALA A 55 -2.29 13.75 2.75
CA ALA A 55 -0.87 13.46 2.51
C ALA A 55 0.00 14.71 2.66
N PHE A 56 -0.54 15.90 2.43
CA PHE A 56 0.14 17.19 2.66
C PHE A 56 0.03 17.58 4.13
N ASN A 57 1.08 17.28 4.90
CA ASN A 57 1.10 17.50 6.35
C ASN A 57 2.54 17.69 6.84
N ASN A 58 2.91 18.94 7.10
CA ASN A 58 4.25 19.33 7.56
C ASN A 58 4.67 18.62 8.85
N ASP A 59 3.74 18.41 9.79
CA ASP A 59 4.04 17.82 11.11
C ASP A 59 4.47 16.34 11.01
N LYS A 60 4.17 15.70 9.88
CA LYS A 60 4.47 14.29 9.63
C LYS A 60 5.67 14.07 8.69
N VAL A 61 6.26 15.14 8.20
CA VAL A 61 7.50 15.07 7.41
C VAL A 61 8.67 15.37 8.33
N SER A 62 9.63 14.44 8.40
CA SER A 62 10.84 14.59 9.21
C SER A 62 12.03 14.97 8.32
N ALA A 63 12.97 14.04 8.11
CA ALA A 63 14.16 14.27 7.29
C ALA A 63 13.88 14.18 5.78
N HIS A 64 12.92 13.35 5.39
CA HIS A 64 12.54 13.10 4.00
C HIS A 64 11.03 13.11 3.87
N HIS A 65 10.54 13.55 2.71
CA HIS A 65 9.13 13.46 2.33
C HIS A 65 8.85 12.23 1.47
N ALA A 66 7.59 11.97 1.13
CA ALA A 66 7.19 10.87 0.26
C ALA A 66 7.85 10.97 -1.13
N ILE A 67 8.01 9.82 -1.79
CA ILE A 67 8.53 9.76 -3.16
C ILE A 67 7.43 10.24 -4.11
N ILE A 68 7.70 11.29 -4.86
CA ILE A 68 6.76 11.88 -5.83
C ILE A 68 7.45 12.15 -7.17
N PRO A 69 6.70 12.33 -8.26
CA PRO A 69 7.24 12.88 -9.50
C PRO A 69 7.77 14.30 -9.28
N THR A 70 8.69 14.73 -10.11
CA THR A 70 9.22 16.10 -10.12
C THR A 70 8.61 16.90 -11.26
N LYS A 71 8.99 18.17 -11.38
CA LYS A 71 8.66 19.04 -12.52
C LYS A 71 9.40 18.66 -13.81
N ALA A 72 10.35 17.72 -13.76
CA ALA A 72 11.06 17.26 -14.94
C ALA A 72 10.17 16.33 -15.78
N SER A 73 10.33 16.42 -17.10
CA SER A 73 9.69 15.51 -18.04
C SER A 73 10.72 14.78 -18.88
N ALA A 74 10.36 13.59 -19.36
CA ALA A 74 11.19 12.81 -20.25
C ALA A 74 10.33 12.05 -21.28
N ASP A 75 10.99 11.61 -22.36
CA ASP A 75 10.37 10.70 -23.30
C ASP A 75 10.20 9.33 -22.64
N PHE A 76 8.95 8.96 -22.38
CA PHE A 76 8.59 7.73 -21.69
C PHE A 76 9.12 6.47 -22.41
N SER A 77 9.20 6.49 -23.73
CA SER A 77 9.69 5.37 -24.53
C SER A 77 11.18 5.06 -24.32
N LYS A 78 11.95 6.03 -23.81
CA LYS A 78 13.39 5.87 -23.51
C LYS A 78 13.65 5.31 -22.12
N LEU A 79 12.64 5.15 -21.30
CA LEU A 79 12.73 4.50 -20.01
C LEU A 79 12.77 2.99 -20.18
N LYS A 80 13.54 2.29 -19.37
CA LYS A 80 13.48 0.83 -19.28
C LYS A 80 12.12 0.40 -18.75
N GLU A 81 11.71 -0.82 -19.06
CA GLU A 81 10.38 -1.34 -18.65
C GLU A 81 10.15 -1.24 -17.14
N GLU A 82 11.14 -1.59 -16.32
CA GLU A 82 11.04 -1.46 -14.86
C GLU A 82 10.94 0.00 -14.42
N GLU A 83 11.68 0.89 -15.09
CA GLU A 83 11.62 2.34 -14.82
C GLU A 83 10.25 2.91 -15.17
N GLN A 84 9.64 2.45 -16.29
CA GLN A 84 8.28 2.82 -16.68
C GLN A 84 7.27 2.38 -15.62
N ARG A 85 7.31 1.12 -15.20
CA ARG A 85 6.41 0.56 -14.19
C ARG A 85 6.50 1.33 -12.87
N ILE A 86 7.71 1.58 -12.38
CA ILE A 86 7.92 2.33 -11.13
C ILE A 86 7.43 3.76 -11.26
N TYR A 87 7.74 4.43 -12.38
CA TYR A 87 7.27 5.80 -12.61
C TYR A 87 5.74 5.89 -12.63
N LEU A 88 5.07 4.95 -13.31
CA LEU A 88 3.61 4.90 -13.36
C LEU A 88 2.98 4.66 -11.98
N LEU A 89 3.56 3.81 -11.16
CA LEU A 89 3.09 3.61 -9.78
C LEU A 89 3.17 4.89 -8.96
N ILE A 90 4.32 5.58 -9.00
CA ILE A 90 4.55 6.82 -8.26
C ILE A 90 3.64 7.93 -8.78
N ALA A 91 3.57 8.10 -10.10
CA ALA A 91 2.74 9.14 -10.74
C ALA A 91 1.24 8.91 -10.46
N ARG A 92 0.75 7.67 -10.51
CA ARG A 92 -0.64 7.33 -10.19
C ARG A 92 -0.97 7.63 -8.73
N ALA A 93 -0.09 7.26 -7.81
CA ALA A 93 -0.27 7.52 -6.38
C ALA A 93 -0.28 9.03 -6.07
N TYR A 94 0.59 9.80 -6.73
CA TYR A 94 0.61 11.26 -6.62
C TYR A 94 -0.64 11.89 -7.22
N LEU A 95 -1.02 11.50 -8.44
CA LEU A 95 -2.23 11.99 -9.12
C LEU A 95 -3.49 11.74 -8.29
N ALA A 96 -3.57 10.60 -7.59
CA ALA A 96 -4.70 10.26 -6.72
C ALA A 96 -4.92 11.28 -5.58
N GLN A 97 -3.90 12.06 -5.20
CA GLN A 97 -4.03 13.10 -4.17
C GLN A 97 -4.87 14.30 -4.61
N PHE A 98 -5.08 14.47 -5.91
CA PHE A 98 -5.81 15.54 -6.55
C PHE A 98 -7.19 15.10 -7.08
N PHE A 99 -7.68 13.97 -6.58
CA PHE A 99 -9.02 13.45 -6.85
C PHE A 99 -9.89 13.50 -5.60
N PRO A 100 -11.21 13.61 -5.76
CA PRO A 100 -12.14 13.52 -4.65
C PRO A 100 -11.98 12.20 -3.88
N ALA A 101 -12.39 12.20 -2.62
CA ALA A 101 -12.39 10.99 -1.81
C ALA A 101 -13.32 9.92 -2.39
N TYR A 102 -12.90 8.67 -2.33
CA TYR A 102 -13.78 7.52 -2.51
C TYR A 102 -14.86 7.53 -1.43
N LYS A 103 -16.13 7.48 -1.84
CA LYS A 103 -17.27 7.48 -0.92
C LYS A 103 -18.12 6.24 -1.14
N PHE A 104 -18.45 5.55 -0.06
CA PHE A 104 -19.32 4.39 -0.10
C PHE A 104 -20.21 4.36 1.15
N LYS A 105 -21.35 3.68 1.04
CA LYS A 105 -22.23 3.36 2.16
C LYS A 105 -22.03 1.90 2.52
N GLN A 106 -21.55 1.65 3.72
CA GLN A 106 -21.45 0.29 4.25
C GLN A 106 -22.72 -0.06 5.04
N THR A 107 -23.35 -1.15 4.68
CA THR A 107 -24.46 -1.72 5.42
C THR A 107 -24.00 -3.03 6.05
N ILE A 108 -24.14 -3.13 7.37
CA ILE A 108 -23.85 -4.33 8.13
C ILE A 108 -25.19 -4.90 8.60
N VAL A 109 -25.51 -6.10 8.13
CA VAL A 109 -26.72 -6.82 8.51
C VAL A 109 -26.33 -7.98 9.42
N THR A 110 -26.97 -8.04 10.58
CA THR A 110 -26.85 -9.17 11.51
C THR A 110 -28.17 -9.90 11.52
N LEU A 111 -28.15 -11.17 11.17
CA LEU A 111 -29.32 -12.07 11.15
C LEU A 111 -29.17 -13.10 12.25
N GLU A 112 -30.26 -13.46 12.87
CA GLU A 112 -30.32 -14.53 13.84
C GLU A 112 -31.23 -15.64 13.30
N CYS A 113 -30.75 -16.87 13.30
CA CYS A 113 -31.50 -18.04 12.92
C CYS A 113 -31.18 -19.18 13.90
N GLU A 114 -32.16 -19.67 14.64
CA GLU A 114 -31.99 -20.76 15.61
C GLU A 114 -30.83 -20.57 16.59
N GLN A 115 -30.67 -19.36 17.14
CA GLN A 115 -29.60 -18.95 18.06
C GLN A 115 -28.21 -18.84 17.39
N VAL A 116 -28.10 -18.97 16.07
CA VAL A 116 -26.87 -18.74 15.32
C VAL A 116 -26.89 -17.36 14.66
N THR A 117 -25.83 -16.60 14.87
CA THR A 117 -25.70 -15.26 14.31
C THR A 117 -24.95 -15.31 12.97
N PHE A 118 -25.56 -14.74 11.95
CA PHE A 118 -24.96 -14.55 10.63
C PHE A 118 -24.71 -13.06 10.41
N LYS A 119 -23.58 -12.73 9.82
CA LYS A 119 -23.22 -11.34 9.51
C LYS A 119 -22.95 -11.19 8.01
N CYS A 120 -23.61 -10.20 7.42
CA CYS A 120 -23.40 -9.79 6.04
C CYS A 120 -22.89 -8.35 6.03
N ILE A 121 -21.89 -8.06 5.19
CA ILE A 121 -21.38 -6.71 4.96
C ILE A 121 -21.55 -6.41 3.48
N ALA A 122 -22.21 -5.31 3.16
CA ALA A 122 -22.38 -4.82 1.81
C ALA A 122 -21.87 -3.38 1.68
N ASN A 123 -21.17 -3.09 0.60
CA ASN A 123 -20.67 -1.76 0.27
C ASN A 123 -21.33 -1.28 -1.02
N LEU A 124 -22.10 -0.20 -0.91
CA LEU A 124 -22.66 0.51 -2.05
C LEU A 124 -21.78 1.72 -2.38
N GLU A 125 -21.14 1.71 -3.53
CA GLU A 125 -20.35 2.84 -3.98
C GLU A 125 -21.25 4.06 -4.27
N ILE A 126 -20.88 5.22 -3.71
CA ILE A 126 -21.55 6.51 -3.97
C ILE A 126 -20.71 7.33 -4.96
N SER A 127 -19.39 7.29 -4.83
CA SER A 127 -18.46 8.02 -5.69
C SER A 127 -17.14 7.26 -5.75
N SER A 128 -16.66 6.97 -6.95
CA SER A 128 -15.39 6.29 -7.18
C SER A 128 -14.18 7.14 -6.74
N GLY A 129 -14.27 8.48 -6.82
CA GLY A 129 -13.18 9.38 -6.46
C GLY A 129 -11.83 8.91 -7.03
N TRP A 130 -10.78 8.95 -6.20
CA TRP A 130 -9.43 8.53 -6.59
C TRP A 130 -9.32 7.05 -7.00
N LYS A 131 -10.23 6.18 -6.57
CA LYS A 131 -10.22 4.75 -6.98
C LYS A 131 -10.40 4.56 -8.47
N SER A 132 -11.02 5.54 -9.18
CA SER A 132 -11.15 5.50 -10.63
C SER A 132 -9.82 5.33 -11.37
N LEU A 133 -8.71 5.82 -10.78
CA LEU A 133 -7.35 5.69 -11.35
C LEU A 133 -6.80 4.27 -11.31
N TYR A 134 -7.39 3.38 -10.51
CA TYR A 134 -6.95 1.99 -10.28
C TYR A 134 -7.87 0.96 -10.90
N ARG A 135 -8.93 1.41 -11.60
CA ARG A 135 -9.81 0.52 -12.36
C ARG A 135 -9.20 0.26 -13.74
N ASN A 136 -9.20 -1.00 -14.16
CA ASN A 136 -8.87 -1.33 -15.54
C ASN A 136 -10.07 -1.01 -16.45
N ASP A 137 -9.84 -1.00 -17.78
CA ASP A 137 -10.87 -0.72 -18.80
C ASP A 137 -12.09 -1.67 -18.73
N LYS A 138 -12.00 -2.77 -17.98
CA LYS A 138 -13.09 -3.72 -17.73
C LYS A 138 -13.88 -3.42 -16.45
N GLY A 139 -13.57 -2.31 -15.75
CA GLY A 139 -14.22 -1.92 -14.49
C GLY A 139 -13.87 -2.79 -13.30
N ASN A 140 -12.95 -3.75 -13.43
CA ASN A 140 -12.46 -4.55 -12.32
C ASN A 140 -11.40 -3.75 -11.57
N GLU A 141 -11.53 -3.66 -10.25
CA GLU A 141 -10.50 -3.08 -9.39
C GLU A 141 -9.24 -3.97 -9.44
N GLU A 142 -8.06 -3.36 -9.59
CA GLU A 142 -6.83 -4.01 -9.16
C GLU A 142 -7.01 -4.28 -7.66
N VAL A 143 -6.97 -5.57 -7.28
CA VAL A 143 -7.26 -6.04 -5.92
C VAL A 143 -6.30 -5.37 -4.93
N ILE A 144 -6.72 -4.25 -4.38
CA ILE A 144 -6.11 -3.65 -3.20
C ILE A 144 -6.89 -4.25 -2.04
N GLY A 145 -6.30 -5.28 -1.42
CA GLY A 145 -6.89 -6.19 -0.45
C GLY A 145 -7.94 -5.56 0.44
N GLU A 146 -9.16 -6.00 0.32
CA GLU A 146 -10.22 -5.76 1.27
C GLU A 146 -11.22 -6.92 1.34
N VAL A 147 -11.81 -7.01 2.53
CA VAL A 147 -12.86 -7.92 2.95
C VAL A 147 -13.91 -8.15 1.84
N ASP A 148 -14.32 -9.38 1.64
CA ASP A 148 -15.41 -9.83 0.76
C ASP A 148 -16.75 -9.13 1.07
N ALA A 149 -16.83 -7.81 0.87
CA ALA A 149 -18.07 -7.07 0.96
C ALA A 149 -18.83 -7.22 -0.36
N LEU A 150 -20.07 -7.64 -0.25
CA LEU A 150 -20.94 -7.81 -1.41
C LEU A 150 -21.27 -6.44 -2.03
N ALA A 151 -21.20 -6.32 -3.35
CA ALA A 151 -21.67 -5.14 -4.08
C ALA A 151 -23.21 -5.16 -4.19
N LEU A 152 -23.88 -5.15 -3.03
CA LEU A 152 -25.34 -5.21 -2.93
C LEU A 152 -25.88 -3.99 -2.20
N ASP A 153 -27.06 -3.54 -2.59
CA ASP A 153 -27.81 -2.53 -1.85
C ASP A 153 -28.71 -3.20 -0.82
N LEU A 154 -28.28 -3.19 0.43
CA LEU A 154 -29.04 -3.69 1.59
C LEU A 154 -29.63 -2.55 2.42
N THR A 155 -29.71 -1.34 1.90
CA THR A 155 -30.13 -0.16 2.65
C THR A 155 -31.64 -0.12 2.94
N SER A 156 -32.42 -0.94 2.27
CA SER A 156 -33.88 -1.08 2.49
C SER A 156 -34.23 -1.92 3.72
N LEU A 157 -33.30 -2.76 4.20
CA LEU A 157 -33.53 -3.62 5.34
C LEU A 157 -33.63 -2.83 6.64
N LYS A 158 -34.55 -3.26 7.51
CA LYS A 158 -34.84 -2.65 8.82
C LYS A 158 -34.68 -3.68 9.93
N VAL A 159 -34.41 -3.20 11.13
CA VAL A 159 -34.37 -4.06 12.32
C VAL A 159 -35.75 -4.64 12.54
N GLY A 160 -35.82 -5.96 12.70
CA GLY A 160 -37.08 -6.70 12.87
C GLY A 160 -37.63 -7.30 11.57
N ASP A 161 -37.04 -6.99 10.40
CA ASP A 161 -37.41 -7.66 9.15
C ASP A 161 -37.17 -9.16 9.29
N GLN A 162 -38.08 -9.95 8.74
CA GLN A 162 -37.98 -11.41 8.72
C GLN A 162 -37.73 -11.91 7.30
N GLY A 163 -36.95 -12.97 7.18
CA GLY A 163 -36.62 -13.62 5.91
C GLY A 163 -36.65 -15.14 6.04
N ILE A 164 -36.66 -15.81 4.89
CA ILE A 164 -36.60 -17.27 4.82
C ILE A 164 -35.23 -17.63 4.18
N CYS A 165 -34.48 -18.51 4.84
CA CYS A 165 -33.29 -19.09 4.26
C CYS A 165 -33.67 -20.06 3.15
N VAL A 166 -33.41 -19.66 1.90
CA VAL A 166 -33.74 -20.48 0.71
C VAL A 166 -32.64 -21.47 0.36
N ASN A 167 -31.39 -21.19 0.77
CA ASN A 167 -30.25 -22.06 0.54
C ASN A 167 -29.15 -21.81 1.58
N SER A 168 -28.46 -22.87 1.97
CA SER A 168 -27.27 -22.78 2.82
C SER A 168 -26.20 -23.74 2.31
N SER A 169 -24.94 -23.36 2.46
CA SER A 169 -23.80 -24.22 2.15
C SER A 169 -22.75 -24.12 3.23
N VAL A 170 -22.11 -25.24 3.54
CA VAL A 170 -20.98 -25.31 4.45
C VAL A 170 -19.72 -25.52 3.63
N ASN A 171 -18.81 -24.53 3.68
CA ASN A 171 -17.49 -24.65 3.08
C ASN A 171 -16.47 -25.03 4.17
N PRO A 172 -16.02 -26.28 4.25
CA PRO A 172 -14.95 -26.64 5.16
C PRO A 172 -13.66 -25.94 4.72
N LYS A 173 -13.02 -25.24 5.64
CA LYS A 173 -11.73 -24.59 5.40
C LYS A 173 -10.70 -25.11 6.41
N GLU A 174 -9.53 -25.38 5.93
CA GLU A 174 -8.39 -25.72 6.78
C GLU A 174 -7.51 -24.46 6.98
N THR A 175 -6.97 -24.30 8.18
CA THR A 175 -5.97 -23.27 8.44
C THR A 175 -4.70 -23.63 7.69
N LYS A 176 -4.15 -22.66 6.98
CA LYS A 176 -2.86 -22.80 6.29
C LYS A 176 -1.77 -22.13 7.11
N PRO A 177 -0.54 -22.66 7.11
CA PRO A 177 0.58 -21.94 7.70
C PRO A 177 0.74 -20.58 7.02
N PRO A 178 1.32 -19.57 7.72
CA PRO A 178 1.60 -18.28 7.12
C PRO A 178 2.39 -18.43 5.81
N ALA A 179 2.07 -17.60 4.83
CA ALA A 179 2.83 -17.56 3.59
C ALA A 179 4.30 -17.21 3.88
N ARG A 180 5.21 -17.75 3.07
CA ARG A 180 6.62 -17.35 3.14
C ARG A 180 6.77 -15.88 2.73
N TYR A 181 7.84 -15.25 3.20
CA TYR A 181 8.14 -13.87 2.85
C TYR A 181 8.36 -13.72 1.34
N THR A 182 7.81 -12.64 0.79
CA THR A 182 8.27 -11.99 -0.42
C THR A 182 9.22 -10.86 -0.02
N MET A 183 9.91 -10.22 -0.97
CA MET A 183 10.75 -9.06 -0.67
C MET A 183 9.94 -7.94 0.02
N ASP A 184 8.75 -7.65 -0.47
CA ASP A 184 7.86 -6.63 0.08
C ASP A 184 7.45 -6.96 1.53
N THR A 185 6.97 -8.18 1.77
CA THR A 185 6.54 -8.59 3.12
C THR A 185 7.70 -8.71 4.10
N LEU A 186 8.89 -9.10 3.65
CA LEU A 186 10.11 -9.13 4.47
C LEU A 186 10.54 -7.71 4.87
N LEU A 187 10.61 -6.78 3.92
CA LEU A 187 10.92 -5.38 4.19
C LEU A 187 9.91 -4.76 5.16
N THR A 188 8.62 -5.01 4.95
CA THR A 188 7.56 -4.56 5.85
C THR A 188 7.74 -5.15 7.25
N ASP A 189 8.09 -6.43 7.37
CA ASP A 189 8.23 -7.08 8.66
C ASP A 189 9.47 -6.61 9.43
N LEU A 190 10.52 -6.23 8.73
CA LEU A 190 11.70 -5.59 9.34
C LEU A 190 11.41 -4.27 10.04
N THR A 191 10.30 -3.59 9.71
CA THR A 191 9.84 -2.41 10.46
C THR A 191 9.18 -2.75 11.80
N ARG A 192 8.92 -4.05 12.08
CA ARG A 192 8.11 -4.52 13.21
C ARG A 192 8.75 -5.69 13.95
N VAL A 193 10.06 -5.78 13.94
CA VAL A 193 10.82 -6.92 14.51
C VAL A 193 10.57 -7.13 16.00
N ALA A 194 10.25 -6.06 16.73
CA ALA A 194 9.94 -6.12 18.16
C ALA A 194 8.87 -7.18 18.50
N LYS A 195 7.95 -7.52 17.59
CA LYS A 195 6.94 -8.56 17.82
C LYS A 195 7.51 -9.98 17.99
N TYR A 196 8.73 -10.22 17.54
CA TYR A 196 9.42 -11.51 17.66
C TYR A 196 10.33 -11.60 18.89
N ILE A 197 10.57 -10.49 19.55
CA ILE A 197 11.47 -10.43 20.71
C ILE A 197 10.72 -10.89 21.94
N ARG A 198 11.25 -11.93 22.60
CA ARG A 198 10.67 -12.51 23.82
C ARG A 198 10.97 -11.69 25.07
N ASP A 199 12.13 -11.03 25.11
CA ASP A 199 12.52 -10.14 26.18
C ASP A 199 11.65 -8.88 26.15
N GLU A 200 10.89 -8.65 27.23
CA GLU A 200 9.93 -7.53 27.29
C GLU A 200 10.61 -6.16 27.35
N ASP A 201 11.76 -6.06 28.03
CA ASP A 201 12.44 -4.78 28.20
C ASP A 201 13.10 -4.35 26.89
N LEU A 202 13.75 -5.30 26.19
CA LEU A 202 14.30 -5.07 24.86
C LEU A 202 13.19 -4.73 23.84
N ARG A 203 12.06 -5.42 23.89
CA ARG A 203 10.90 -5.15 23.04
C ARG A 203 10.36 -3.74 23.26
N LYS A 204 10.17 -3.34 24.53
CA LYS A 204 9.70 -1.99 24.88
C LYS A 204 10.69 -0.91 24.45
N ALA A 205 12.00 -1.14 24.65
CA ALA A 205 13.04 -0.21 24.25
C ALA A 205 13.04 0.05 22.73
N LEU A 206 12.86 -1.02 21.91
CA LEU A 206 12.78 -0.88 20.46
C LEU A 206 11.53 -0.12 20.02
N ILE A 207 10.37 -0.40 20.62
CA ILE A 207 9.12 0.29 20.31
C ILE A 207 9.23 1.78 20.71
N GLU A 208 9.76 2.09 21.89
CA GLU A 208 9.92 3.48 22.35
C GLU A 208 10.90 4.26 21.47
N ARG A 209 11.99 3.63 21.02
CA ARG A 209 12.94 4.25 20.06
C ARG A 209 12.25 4.72 18.79
N ASP A 210 11.24 3.99 18.34
CA ASP A 210 10.56 4.25 17.06
C ASP A 210 9.20 4.95 17.21
N LYS A 211 8.82 5.36 18.43
CA LYS A 211 7.52 5.95 18.77
C LYS A 211 7.10 7.15 17.90
N ASN A 212 8.09 7.94 17.46
CA ASN A 212 7.86 9.13 16.64
C ASN A 212 8.20 8.92 15.15
N LYS A 213 8.47 7.67 14.73
CA LYS A 213 8.80 7.35 13.34
C LYS A 213 7.59 6.75 12.65
N ALA A 214 7.10 7.41 11.63
CA ALA A 214 5.98 6.89 10.83
C ALA A 214 6.36 5.57 10.16
N GLY A 215 5.53 4.53 10.34
CA GLY A 215 5.74 3.21 9.73
C GLY A 215 6.72 2.28 10.47
N GLU A 216 7.42 2.74 11.50
CA GLU A 216 8.34 1.94 12.33
C GLU A 216 7.69 1.57 13.67
N HIS A 217 7.83 0.31 14.09
CA HIS A 217 7.29 -0.21 15.35
C HIS A 217 8.27 -1.20 16.00
N GLY A 218 9.44 -0.70 16.35
CA GLY A 218 10.53 -1.53 16.86
C GLY A 218 11.20 -2.35 15.76
N GLY A 219 11.55 -1.68 14.67
CA GLY A 219 12.18 -2.28 13.51
C GLY A 219 13.70 -2.48 13.65
N ILE A 220 14.31 -3.15 12.69
CA ILE A 220 15.76 -3.28 12.50
C ILE A 220 16.17 -2.57 11.21
N GLY A 221 17.31 -1.89 11.28
CA GLY A 221 17.84 -1.10 10.16
C GLY A 221 17.01 0.14 9.88
N THR A 222 17.29 0.76 8.76
CA THR A 222 16.56 1.93 8.24
C THR A 222 16.14 1.65 6.80
N ALA A 223 15.23 2.44 6.25
CA ALA A 223 14.85 2.34 4.83
C ALA A 223 16.07 2.36 3.88
N ALA A 224 17.13 3.09 4.27
CA ALA A 224 18.36 3.20 3.48
C ALA A 224 19.30 2.00 3.60
N THR A 225 19.15 1.15 4.61
CA THR A 225 20.11 0.07 4.91
C THR A 225 19.53 -1.33 4.74
N ARG A 226 18.20 -1.49 4.79
CA ARG A 226 17.54 -2.80 4.73
C ARG A 226 17.81 -3.53 3.42
N ASP A 227 17.73 -2.83 2.29
CA ASP A 227 18.00 -3.41 0.97
C ASP A 227 19.43 -3.93 0.86
N ALA A 228 20.41 -3.16 1.32
CA ALA A 228 21.81 -3.56 1.30
C ALA A 228 22.09 -4.76 2.22
N ILE A 229 21.45 -4.81 3.39
CA ILE A 229 21.57 -5.95 4.32
C ILE A 229 20.98 -7.22 3.69
N ILE A 230 19.79 -7.14 3.11
CA ILE A 230 19.14 -8.28 2.47
C ILE A 230 19.95 -8.77 1.27
N SER A 231 20.41 -7.84 0.42
CA SER A 231 21.27 -8.16 -0.74
C SER A 231 22.54 -8.90 -0.31
N ASN A 232 23.18 -8.44 0.77
CA ASN A 232 24.36 -9.10 1.32
C ASN A 232 24.06 -10.53 1.85
N LEU A 233 22.87 -10.75 2.41
CA LEU A 233 22.45 -12.09 2.84
C LEU A 233 22.24 -13.03 1.64
N PHE A 234 21.73 -12.55 0.53
CA PHE A 234 21.65 -13.29 -0.72
C PHE A 234 23.03 -13.60 -1.29
N GLU A 235 23.92 -12.61 -1.38
CA GLU A 235 25.29 -12.77 -1.88
C GLU A 235 26.10 -13.78 -1.06
N ARG A 236 25.88 -13.80 0.25
CA ARG A 236 26.51 -14.79 1.17
C ARG A 236 25.85 -16.17 1.14
N GLY A 237 24.80 -16.35 0.38
CA GLY A 237 24.08 -17.61 0.29
C GLY A 237 23.31 -17.97 1.57
N PHE A 238 22.91 -17.00 2.38
CA PHE A 238 22.04 -17.23 3.54
C PHE A 238 20.55 -17.17 3.18
N LEU A 239 20.21 -16.43 2.12
CA LEU A 239 18.87 -16.38 1.55
C LEU A 239 18.89 -16.88 0.11
N GLU A 240 17.79 -17.48 -0.31
CA GLU A 240 17.53 -17.88 -1.69
C GLU A 240 16.08 -17.54 -2.07
N GLU A 241 15.85 -17.28 -3.37
CA GLU A 241 14.51 -17.12 -3.92
C GLU A 241 13.98 -18.46 -4.45
N LYS A 242 12.72 -18.79 -4.08
CA LYS A 242 11.96 -19.90 -4.66
C LYS A 242 10.66 -19.35 -5.24
N GLY A 243 10.67 -19.07 -6.53
CA GLY A 243 9.64 -18.25 -7.18
C GLY A 243 9.65 -16.84 -6.59
N ASN A 244 8.53 -16.37 -6.07
CA ASN A 244 8.44 -15.07 -5.40
C ASN A 244 8.74 -15.13 -3.89
N ALA A 245 9.02 -16.33 -3.36
CA ALA A 245 9.23 -16.51 -1.93
C ALA A 245 10.71 -16.44 -1.56
N ILE A 246 11.02 -15.76 -0.47
CA ILE A 246 12.35 -15.74 0.14
C ILE A 246 12.41 -16.80 1.21
N VAL A 247 13.45 -17.63 1.18
CA VAL A 247 13.67 -18.69 2.14
C VAL A 247 15.13 -18.70 2.64
N SER A 248 15.31 -19.12 3.90
CA SER A 248 16.64 -19.34 4.45
C SER A 248 17.25 -20.62 3.87
N THR A 249 18.53 -20.57 3.52
CA THR A 249 19.29 -21.74 3.08
C THR A 249 19.61 -22.65 4.27
N LYS A 250 20.14 -23.85 3.98
CA LYS A 250 20.63 -24.73 5.05
C LYS A 250 21.76 -24.07 5.84
N SER A 251 22.72 -23.44 5.14
CA SER A 251 23.84 -22.74 5.78
C SER A 251 23.39 -21.65 6.75
N ALA A 252 22.34 -20.91 6.40
CA ALA A 252 21.77 -19.90 7.30
C ALA A 252 21.18 -20.51 8.57
N ARG A 253 20.48 -21.65 8.44
CA ARG A 253 19.88 -22.35 9.58
C ARG A 253 20.94 -22.97 10.47
N ASP A 254 21.94 -23.62 9.88
CA ASP A 254 23.07 -24.23 10.62
C ASP A 254 23.85 -23.14 11.41
N PHE A 255 24.01 -21.93 10.81
CA PHE A 255 24.65 -20.80 11.48
C PHE A 255 23.82 -20.21 12.63
N TYR A 256 22.51 -20.30 12.55
CA TYR A 256 21.61 -19.79 13.61
C TYR A 256 21.54 -20.71 14.83
N GLU A 257 21.87 -21.99 14.68
CA GLU A 257 21.84 -22.99 15.75
C GLU A 257 23.14 -23.02 16.60
N ILE A 258 24.19 -22.29 16.17
CA ILE A 258 25.46 -22.11 16.92
C ILE A 258 25.33 -20.98 17.93
#